data_677e368f1acbeb93adfdb844a81d0370
#
_entry.id   677e368f1acbeb93adfdb844a81d0370
#
_cell.length_a   1.000
_cell.length_b   1.000
_cell.length_c   1.000
_cell.angle_alpha   90.00
_cell.angle_beta   90.00
_cell.angle_gamma   90.00
#
_symmetry.space_group_name_H-M   'P 1'
#
loop_
_entity.id
_entity.type
_entity.pdbx_description
1 polymer ?
#
loop_
_entity_poly.entity_id
_entity_poly.type
_entity_poly.pdbx_seq_one_letter_code
_entity_poly.pdbx_strand_id
1 'polypeptide(L)'
;TDSSAASDVYKRQLVVNALRMRPDRIVMGEVRAGEALDMLQAMNTGHDGSLTTVHANSPRDVFARLETMVMMADVDLPSRAIREHAVSALDYLVHVRRYEDGKRRVERISEVVGMEGSTPQLQDIFTFVVTGQSEGQIRGQFRPTGVVPRIADEILTTRPGEIDRDWFGRQNG
;
A
#
# COMPACT_ATOMS: atom_id res chain seq x y z
N THR A 1 -3.82 -27.55 -12.89
CA THR A 1 -3.46 -27.31 -11.49
C THR A 1 -1.95 -27.12 -11.27
N ASP A 2 -1.09 -27.71 -12.10
CA ASP A 2 0.38 -27.60 -11.96
C ASP A 2 0.96 -26.21 -12.37
N SER A 3 0.30 -25.50 -13.28
CA SER A 3 0.82 -24.26 -13.85
C SER A 3 0.83 -23.07 -12.85
N SER A 4 -0.15 -22.99 -11.93
CA SER A 4 -0.22 -21.90 -10.95
C SER A 4 0.81 -22.07 -9.83
N ALA A 5 0.94 -23.28 -9.29
CA ALA A 5 1.92 -23.60 -8.25
C ALA A 5 3.36 -23.40 -8.74
N ALA A 6 3.67 -23.82 -9.97
CA ALA A 6 4.97 -23.58 -10.60
C ALA A 6 5.24 -22.06 -10.78
N SER A 7 4.22 -21.28 -11.16
CA SER A 7 4.31 -19.82 -11.28
C SER A 7 4.62 -19.16 -9.93
N ASP A 8 4.00 -19.62 -8.84
CA ASP A 8 4.18 -19.05 -7.51
C ASP A 8 5.57 -19.36 -6.93
N VAL A 9 6.05 -20.58 -7.12
CA VAL A 9 7.43 -20.97 -6.77
C VAL A 9 8.44 -20.12 -7.55
N TYR A 10 8.21 -19.89 -8.84
CA TYR A 10 9.07 -19.07 -9.67
C TYR A 10 9.11 -17.60 -9.21
N LYS A 11 7.95 -17.01 -8.88
CA LYS A 11 7.87 -15.64 -8.36
C LYS A 11 8.63 -15.49 -7.04
N ARG A 12 8.45 -16.41 -6.09
CA ARG A 12 9.21 -16.41 -4.84
C ARG A 12 10.71 -16.44 -5.11
N GLN A 13 11.16 -17.33 -6.02
CA GLN A 13 12.57 -17.41 -6.38
C GLN A 13 13.11 -16.12 -7.00
N LEU A 14 12.30 -15.39 -7.79
CA LEU A 14 12.67 -14.08 -8.33
C LEU A 14 12.88 -13.04 -7.23
N VAL A 15 12.00 -12.99 -6.22
CA VAL A 15 12.15 -12.08 -5.07
C VAL A 15 13.43 -12.41 -4.30
N VAL A 16 13.68 -13.67 -3.98
CA VAL A 16 14.90 -14.12 -3.29
C VAL A 16 16.16 -13.78 -4.09
N ASN A 17 16.12 -13.95 -5.40
CA ASN A 17 17.26 -13.58 -6.26
C ASN A 17 17.46 -12.06 -6.34
N ALA A 18 16.36 -11.28 -6.42
CA ALA A 18 16.44 -9.82 -6.38
C ALA A 18 17.11 -9.33 -5.09
N LEU A 19 16.74 -9.88 -3.93
CA LEU A 19 17.36 -9.55 -2.64
C LEU A 19 18.87 -9.81 -2.62
N ARG A 20 19.34 -10.87 -3.27
CA ARG A 20 20.78 -11.20 -3.37
C ARG A 20 21.57 -10.20 -4.22
N MET A 21 20.90 -9.45 -5.10
CA MET A 21 21.50 -8.41 -5.91
C MET A 21 21.72 -7.09 -5.15
N ARG A 22 21.30 -7.03 -3.88
CA ARG A 22 21.38 -5.84 -3.00
C ARG A 22 20.77 -4.59 -3.65
N PRO A 23 19.51 -4.64 -4.10
CA PRO A 23 18.85 -3.49 -4.70
C PRO A 23 18.53 -2.46 -3.61
N ASP A 24 18.50 -1.17 -3.96
CA ASP A 24 17.96 -0.13 -3.07
C ASP A 24 16.45 -0.30 -2.87
N ARG A 25 15.74 -0.69 -3.93
CA ARG A 25 14.28 -0.86 -3.93
C ARG A 25 13.86 -2.04 -4.81
N ILE A 26 12.77 -2.68 -4.40
CA ILE A 26 12.15 -3.76 -5.18
C ILE A 26 10.81 -3.24 -5.70
N VAL A 27 10.61 -3.34 -7.02
CA VAL A 27 9.33 -3.05 -7.65
C VAL A 27 8.75 -4.36 -8.16
N MET A 28 7.67 -4.79 -7.50
CA MET A 28 6.94 -6.00 -7.87
C MET A 28 5.62 -5.61 -8.54
N GLY A 29 5.36 -6.12 -9.75
CA GLY A 29 4.16 -5.80 -10.50
C GLY A 29 2.87 -6.11 -9.75
N GLU A 30 2.81 -7.27 -9.07
CA GLU A 30 1.71 -7.65 -8.18
C GLU A 30 2.09 -8.83 -7.29
N VAL A 31 1.40 -8.94 -6.14
CA VAL A 31 1.40 -10.14 -5.30
C VAL A 31 0.03 -10.81 -5.37
N ARG A 32 0.04 -12.16 -5.42
CA ARG A 32 -1.17 -12.97 -5.54
C ARG A 32 -1.23 -14.14 -4.57
N ALA A 33 -0.08 -14.61 -4.10
CA ALA A 33 0.08 -15.81 -3.30
C ALA A 33 1.22 -15.68 -2.28
N GLY A 34 1.88 -16.77 -1.95
CA GLY A 34 2.91 -16.89 -0.91
C GLY A 34 4.12 -15.96 -1.06
N GLU A 35 4.39 -15.41 -2.25
CA GLU A 35 5.43 -14.39 -2.47
C GLU A 35 5.18 -13.10 -1.68
N ALA A 36 3.96 -12.89 -1.19
CA ALA A 36 3.63 -11.77 -0.32
C ALA A 36 4.48 -11.75 0.95
N LEU A 37 4.79 -12.92 1.52
CA LEU A 37 5.64 -12.99 2.71
C LEU A 37 7.06 -12.53 2.41
N ASP A 38 7.66 -13.01 1.32
CA ASP A 38 9.03 -12.66 0.93
C ASP A 38 9.14 -11.16 0.63
N MET A 39 8.10 -10.57 0.02
CA MET A 39 8.00 -9.13 -0.23
C MET A 39 7.90 -8.33 1.08
N LEU A 40 7.02 -8.72 2.01
CA LEU A 40 6.89 -8.04 3.31
C LEU A 40 8.20 -8.12 4.11
N GLN A 41 8.90 -9.26 4.07
CA GLN A 41 10.21 -9.40 4.69
C GLN A 41 11.25 -8.47 4.05
N ALA A 42 11.25 -8.36 2.72
CA ALA A 42 12.14 -7.47 2.00
C ALA A 42 11.91 -6.00 2.40
N MET A 43 10.64 -5.57 2.44
CA MET A 43 10.27 -4.21 2.85
C MET A 43 10.65 -3.91 4.31
N ASN A 44 10.60 -4.91 5.20
CA ASN A 44 11.00 -4.77 6.62
C ASN A 44 12.52 -4.83 6.85
N THR A 45 13.33 -5.14 5.83
CA THR A 45 14.78 -5.40 5.99
C THR A 45 15.67 -4.46 5.18
N GLY A 46 15.30 -3.17 5.11
CA GLY A 46 16.16 -2.12 4.54
C GLY A 46 16.04 -1.93 3.03
N HIS A 47 14.88 -2.28 2.45
CA HIS A 47 14.53 -1.98 1.06
C HIS A 47 13.41 -0.92 1.02
N ASP A 48 13.64 0.18 1.76
CA ASP A 48 12.66 1.28 1.89
C ASP A 48 12.29 1.88 0.54
N GLY A 49 10.99 2.19 0.37
CA GLY A 49 10.45 2.71 -0.88
C GLY A 49 10.21 1.64 -1.96
N SER A 50 10.22 0.36 -1.58
CA SER A 50 9.76 -0.74 -2.44
C SER A 50 8.26 -0.62 -2.73
N LEU A 51 7.83 -1.09 -3.90
CA LEU A 51 6.47 -0.93 -4.40
C LEU A 51 5.90 -2.26 -4.89
N THR A 52 4.62 -2.48 -4.63
CA THR A 52 3.86 -3.60 -5.22
C THR A 52 2.41 -3.22 -5.43
N THR A 53 1.68 -4.03 -6.21
CA THR A 53 0.22 -3.93 -6.30
C THR A 53 -0.46 -5.14 -5.67
N VAL A 54 -1.61 -4.87 -5.05
CA VAL A 54 -2.48 -5.86 -4.43
C VAL A 54 -3.91 -5.59 -4.89
N HIS A 55 -4.62 -6.63 -5.33
CA HIS A 55 -6.04 -6.51 -5.64
C HIS A 55 -6.86 -6.59 -4.35
N ALA A 56 -7.48 -5.48 -3.96
CA ALA A 56 -8.37 -5.37 -2.82
C ALA A 56 -9.49 -4.36 -3.11
N ASN A 57 -10.65 -4.50 -2.45
CA ASN A 57 -11.79 -3.62 -2.67
C ASN A 57 -11.64 -2.28 -1.93
N SER A 58 -10.85 -2.24 -0.88
CA SER A 58 -10.54 -1.04 -0.11
C SER A 58 -9.12 -1.11 0.47
N PRO A 59 -8.53 0.01 0.93
CA PRO A 59 -7.23 -0.02 1.63
C PRO A 59 -7.23 -0.93 2.86
N ARG A 60 -8.33 -1.03 3.60
CA ARG A 60 -8.43 -1.91 4.77
C ARG A 60 -8.39 -3.38 4.39
N ASP A 61 -8.99 -3.74 3.25
CA ASP A 61 -9.04 -5.14 2.79
C ASP A 61 -7.67 -5.65 2.34
N VAL A 62 -6.70 -4.75 2.08
CA VAL A 62 -5.32 -5.12 1.73
C VAL A 62 -4.72 -6.02 2.80
N PHE A 63 -4.90 -5.72 4.09
CA PHE A 63 -4.33 -6.49 5.19
C PHE A 63 -4.90 -7.90 5.27
N ALA A 64 -6.22 -8.04 5.17
CA ALA A 64 -6.87 -9.36 5.12
C ALA A 64 -6.45 -10.16 3.88
N ARG A 65 -6.26 -9.46 2.75
CA ARG A 65 -5.80 -10.09 1.51
C ARG A 65 -4.35 -10.58 1.63
N LEU A 66 -3.45 -9.74 2.18
CA LEU A 66 -2.06 -10.12 2.44
C LEU A 66 -1.98 -11.28 3.44
N GLU A 67 -2.78 -11.27 4.50
CA GLU A 67 -2.87 -12.38 5.46
C GLU A 67 -3.22 -13.69 4.74
N THR A 68 -4.26 -13.68 3.89
CA THR A 68 -4.64 -14.85 3.10
C THR A 68 -3.50 -15.33 2.20
N MET A 69 -2.80 -14.42 1.54
CA MET A 69 -1.68 -14.77 0.65
C MET A 69 -0.49 -15.34 1.42
N VAL A 70 -0.14 -14.77 2.58
CA VAL A 70 0.94 -15.29 3.43
C VAL A 70 0.61 -16.70 3.94
N MET A 71 -0.65 -16.95 4.31
CA MET A 71 -1.10 -18.30 4.73
C MET A 71 -0.97 -19.34 3.60
N MET A 72 -0.99 -18.91 2.33
CA MET A 72 -0.73 -19.81 1.18
C MET A 72 0.75 -20.22 1.05
N ALA A 73 1.66 -19.55 1.76
CA ALA A 73 3.10 -19.87 1.73
C ALA A 73 3.48 -21.10 2.56
N ASP A 74 2.50 -21.79 3.14
CA ASP A 74 2.68 -22.96 4.02
C ASP A 74 3.61 -22.67 5.22
N VAL A 75 3.42 -21.48 5.84
CA VAL A 75 4.16 -21.02 7.01
C VAL A 75 3.24 -21.00 8.21
N ASP A 76 3.69 -21.57 9.30
CA ASP A 76 2.96 -21.52 10.58
C ASP A 76 3.18 -20.19 11.30
N LEU A 77 2.49 -19.15 10.82
CA LEU A 77 2.49 -17.81 11.42
C LEU A 77 1.10 -17.46 11.91
N PRO A 78 0.96 -17.02 13.18
CA PRO A 78 -0.32 -16.51 13.67
C PRO A 78 -0.80 -15.30 12.85
N SER A 79 -2.09 -15.21 12.58
CA SER A 79 -2.72 -14.11 11.84
C SER A 79 -2.32 -12.72 12.37
N ARG A 80 -2.18 -12.59 13.67
CA ARG A 80 -1.72 -11.35 14.31
C ARG A 80 -0.30 -10.97 13.86
N ALA A 81 0.63 -11.94 13.87
CA ALA A 81 2.00 -11.69 13.45
C ALA A 81 2.08 -11.28 11.98
N ILE A 82 1.27 -11.90 11.11
CA ILE A 82 1.19 -11.51 9.70
C ILE A 82 0.73 -10.06 9.54
N ARG A 83 -0.28 -9.63 10.30
CA ARG A 83 -0.76 -8.24 10.28
C ARG A 83 0.27 -7.26 10.82
N GLU A 84 0.96 -7.60 11.91
CA GLU A 84 2.07 -6.80 12.45
C GLU A 84 3.19 -6.65 11.42
N HIS A 85 3.57 -7.74 10.72
CA HIS A 85 4.53 -7.69 9.62
C HIS A 85 4.08 -6.77 8.48
N ALA A 86 2.81 -6.86 8.07
CA ALA A 86 2.27 -6.04 7.00
C ALA A 86 2.21 -4.54 7.39
N VAL A 87 1.80 -4.24 8.63
CA VAL A 87 1.76 -2.86 9.14
C VAL A 87 3.16 -2.25 9.29
N SER A 88 4.15 -3.07 9.65
CA SER A 88 5.56 -2.63 9.72
C SER A 88 6.17 -2.38 8.35
N ALA A 89 5.75 -3.13 7.32
CA ALA A 89 6.31 -3.09 5.97
C ALA A 89 5.70 -2.01 5.08
N LEU A 90 4.47 -1.59 5.36
CA LEU A 90 3.71 -0.71 4.48
C LEU A 90 3.58 0.69 5.11
N ASP A 91 4.07 1.70 4.40
CA ASP A 91 3.92 3.10 4.81
C ASP A 91 2.65 3.72 4.21
N TYR A 92 2.39 3.47 2.94
CA TYR A 92 1.30 4.10 2.19
C TYR A 92 0.54 3.11 1.32
N LEU A 93 -0.77 3.33 1.22
CA LEU A 93 -1.67 2.63 0.32
C LEU A 93 -2.29 3.63 -0.66
N VAL A 94 -2.04 3.43 -1.96
CA VAL A 94 -2.67 4.21 -3.03
C VAL A 94 -3.79 3.38 -3.63
N HIS A 95 -5.04 3.72 -3.30
CA HIS A 95 -6.21 2.99 -3.78
C HIS A 95 -6.72 3.56 -5.09
N VAL A 96 -6.75 2.71 -6.11
CA VAL A 96 -7.28 3.04 -7.44
C VAL A 96 -8.61 2.35 -7.65
N ARG A 97 -9.64 3.13 -7.93
CA ARG A 97 -11.00 2.62 -8.18
C ARG A 97 -11.44 2.87 -9.62
N ARG A 98 -12.14 1.91 -10.20
CA ARG A 98 -12.88 2.12 -11.45
C ARG A 98 -14.27 2.65 -11.12
N TYR A 99 -14.58 3.82 -11.65
CA TYR A 99 -15.88 4.47 -11.48
C TYR A 99 -16.89 4.03 -12.55
N GLU A 100 -18.16 4.40 -12.37
CA GLU A 100 -19.26 4.04 -13.27
C GLU A 100 -19.06 4.56 -14.70
N ASP A 101 -18.33 5.66 -14.87
CA ASP A 101 -17.92 6.19 -16.18
C ASP A 101 -16.81 5.37 -16.86
N GLY A 102 -16.41 4.24 -16.29
CA GLY A 102 -15.37 3.34 -16.76
C GLY A 102 -13.94 3.80 -16.52
N LYS A 103 -13.73 5.02 -16.03
CA LYS A 103 -12.39 5.57 -15.78
C LYS A 103 -11.83 5.10 -14.42
N ARG A 104 -10.54 4.83 -14.40
CA ARG A 104 -9.80 4.58 -13.16
C ARG A 104 -9.26 5.90 -12.62
N ARG A 105 -9.46 6.11 -11.31
CA ARG A 105 -8.91 7.26 -10.58
C ARG A 105 -8.29 6.79 -9.29
N VAL A 106 -7.29 7.51 -8.83
CA VAL A 106 -6.86 7.40 -7.43
C VAL A 106 -8.03 7.87 -6.58
N GLU A 107 -8.61 6.95 -5.78
CA GLU A 107 -9.72 7.26 -4.89
C GLU A 107 -9.21 7.86 -3.59
N ARG A 108 -8.11 7.30 -3.05
CA ARG A 108 -7.48 7.81 -1.83
C ARG A 108 -6.01 7.41 -1.74
N ILE A 109 -5.28 8.19 -0.97
CA ILE A 109 -3.95 7.85 -0.47
C ILE A 109 -4.05 7.82 1.05
N SER A 110 -3.71 6.67 1.63
CA SER A 110 -3.79 6.43 3.07
C SER A 110 -2.42 6.10 3.63
N GLU A 111 -2.07 6.66 4.78
CA GLU A 111 -0.90 6.28 5.56
C GLU A 111 -1.25 5.14 6.51
N VAL A 112 -0.36 4.17 6.65
CA VAL A 112 -0.45 3.10 7.65
C VAL A 112 0.16 3.63 8.93
N VAL A 113 -0.67 3.86 9.96
CA VAL A 113 -0.21 4.54 11.18
C VAL A 113 0.10 3.60 12.35
N GLY A 114 -0.25 2.32 12.24
CA GLY A 114 0.04 1.32 13.26
C GLY A 114 -1.06 0.31 13.46
N MET A 115 -1.13 -0.25 14.66
CA MET A 115 -2.13 -1.23 15.08
C MET A 115 -2.88 -0.73 16.31
N GLU A 116 -4.19 -1.00 16.36
CA GLU A 116 -4.99 -0.90 17.58
C GLU A 116 -5.52 -2.30 17.90
N GLY A 117 -4.99 -2.90 18.96
CA GLY A 117 -5.22 -4.32 19.25
C GLY A 117 -4.73 -5.22 18.11
N SER A 118 -5.65 -5.83 17.37
CA SER A 118 -5.36 -6.65 16.17
C SER A 118 -5.75 -5.99 14.86
N THR A 119 -6.15 -4.70 14.89
CA THR A 119 -6.70 -3.99 13.74
C THR A 119 -5.70 -2.97 13.20
N PRO A 120 -5.24 -3.09 11.92
CA PRO A 120 -4.43 -2.08 11.26
C PRO A 120 -5.16 -0.74 11.20
N GLN A 121 -4.45 0.34 11.51
CA GLN A 121 -4.96 1.71 11.49
C GLN A 121 -4.44 2.46 10.28
N LEU A 122 -5.35 3.15 9.60
CA LEU A 122 -5.10 3.94 8.41
C LEU A 122 -5.60 5.36 8.60
N GLN A 123 -4.85 6.32 8.08
CA GLN A 123 -5.28 7.72 7.96
C GLN A 123 -5.27 8.12 6.50
N ASP A 124 -6.42 8.57 5.98
CA ASP A 124 -6.50 9.08 4.62
C ASP A 124 -5.85 10.48 4.58
N ILE A 125 -4.87 10.67 3.70
CA ILE A 125 -4.17 11.95 3.49
C ILE A 125 -4.87 12.73 2.38
N PHE A 126 -5.22 12.03 1.29
CA PHE A 126 -5.94 12.58 0.15
C PHE A 126 -7.10 11.68 -0.24
N THR A 127 -8.20 12.30 -0.66
CA THR A 127 -9.38 11.58 -1.17
C THR A 127 -9.93 12.24 -2.42
N PHE A 128 -10.45 11.43 -3.34
CA PHE A 128 -11.19 11.92 -4.50
C PHE A 128 -12.65 12.18 -4.11
N VAL A 129 -13.05 13.44 -4.13
CA VAL A 129 -14.41 13.87 -3.81
C VAL A 129 -15.17 14.06 -5.10
N VAL A 130 -16.21 13.25 -5.32
CA VAL A 130 -17.12 13.41 -6.45
C VAL A 130 -17.95 14.67 -6.24
N THR A 131 -17.93 15.58 -7.21
CA THR A 131 -18.67 16.86 -7.18
C THR A 131 -19.90 16.85 -8.09
N GLY A 132 -20.01 15.86 -8.96
CA GLY A 132 -21.15 15.71 -9.85
C GLY A 132 -20.91 14.72 -10.99
N GLN A 133 -21.91 14.61 -11.87
CA GLN A 133 -21.83 13.83 -13.09
C GLN A 133 -22.35 14.69 -14.25
N SER A 134 -21.66 14.66 -15.38
CA SER A 134 -22.07 15.37 -16.59
C SER A 134 -21.72 14.54 -17.81
N GLU A 135 -22.68 14.38 -18.73
CA GLU A 135 -22.49 13.60 -19.96
C GLU A 135 -21.97 12.17 -19.74
N GLY A 136 -22.48 11.50 -18.68
CA GLY A 136 -22.04 10.16 -18.30
C GLY A 136 -20.63 10.09 -17.69
N GLN A 137 -19.96 11.24 -17.47
CA GLN A 137 -18.63 11.29 -16.86
C GLN A 137 -18.72 11.80 -15.41
N ILE A 138 -18.01 11.12 -14.52
CA ILE A 138 -17.87 11.55 -13.11
C ILE A 138 -16.88 12.70 -13.05
N ARG A 139 -17.32 13.82 -12.47
CA ARG A 139 -16.50 14.98 -12.12
C ARG A 139 -16.16 14.92 -10.64
N GLY A 140 -14.95 15.32 -10.30
CA GLY A 140 -14.50 15.34 -8.93
C GLY A 140 -13.13 15.98 -8.80
N GLN A 141 -12.70 16.16 -7.57
CA GLN A 141 -11.42 16.74 -7.22
C GLN A 141 -10.71 15.84 -6.22
N PHE A 142 -9.41 15.67 -6.42
CA PHE A 142 -8.55 15.04 -5.43
C PHE A 142 -8.17 16.09 -4.39
N ARG A 143 -8.58 15.88 -3.15
CA ARG A 143 -8.47 16.89 -2.07
C ARG A 143 -7.71 16.32 -0.89
N PRO A 144 -6.91 17.16 -0.20
CA PRO A 144 -6.34 16.80 1.08
C PRO A 144 -7.44 16.69 2.15
N THR A 145 -7.19 15.85 3.13
CA THR A 145 -8.10 15.62 4.28
C THR A 145 -7.81 16.53 5.47
N GLY A 146 -6.67 17.20 5.47
CA GLY A 146 -6.13 17.96 6.61
C GLY A 146 -5.14 17.12 7.46
N VAL A 147 -4.99 15.84 7.16
CA VAL A 147 -3.98 15.00 7.82
C VAL A 147 -2.62 15.24 7.19
N VAL A 148 -1.64 15.63 7.99
CA VAL A 148 -0.24 15.74 7.58
C VAL A 148 0.44 14.40 7.81
N PRO A 149 0.97 13.74 6.77
CA PRO A 149 1.62 12.45 6.91
C PRO A 149 2.95 12.56 7.66
N ARG A 150 3.36 11.50 8.36
CA ARG A 150 4.61 11.47 9.15
C ARG A 150 5.84 11.83 8.32
N ILE A 151 5.92 11.37 7.07
CA ILE A 151 7.03 11.67 6.16
C ILE A 151 7.16 13.17 5.84
N ALA A 152 6.08 13.95 5.97
CA ALA A 152 6.13 15.38 5.70
C ALA A 152 7.10 16.10 6.64
N ASP A 153 7.12 15.74 7.92
CA ASP A 153 8.02 16.35 8.89
C ASP A 153 9.49 16.01 8.59
N GLU A 154 9.75 14.79 8.15
CA GLU A 154 11.09 14.38 7.71
C GLU A 154 11.54 15.16 6.47
N ILE A 155 10.69 15.27 5.44
CA ILE A 155 11.02 16.00 4.20
C ILE A 155 11.21 17.49 4.49
N LEU A 156 10.36 18.10 5.31
CA LEU A 156 10.48 19.51 5.70
C LEU A 156 11.80 19.79 6.42
N THR A 157 12.31 18.81 7.17
CA THR A 157 13.56 18.95 7.91
C THR A 157 14.77 18.67 7.03
N THR A 158 14.75 17.61 6.21
CA THR A 158 15.91 17.16 5.42
C THR A 158 16.00 17.81 4.05
N ARG A 159 14.86 18.24 3.49
CA ARG A 159 14.74 18.83 2.16
C ARG A 159 13.77 20.02 2.17
N PRO A 160 14.12 21.11 2.86
CA PRO A 160 13.25 22.28 2.99
C PRO A 160 12.91 22.88 1.61
N GLY A 161 11.64 23.16 1.38
CA GLY A 161 11.13 23.72 0.13
C GLY A 161 10.65 22.71 -0.91
N GLU A 162 10.87 21.39 -0.71
CA GLU A 162 10.32 20.38 -1.61
C GLU A 162 8.83 20.13 -1.40
N ILE A 163 8.33 20.33 -0.18
CA ILE A 163 6.90 20.26 0.14
C ILE A 163 6.49 21.44 1.02
N ASP A 164 5.18 21.72 1.03
CA ASP A 164 4.55 22.68 1.92
C ASP A 164 3.46 21.96 2.73
N ARG A 165 3.38 22.24 4.03
CA ARG A 165 2.32 21.69 4.90
C ARG A 165 0.92 22.07 4.40
N ASP A 166 0.77 23.24 3.77
CA ASP A 166 -0.49 23.68 3.20
C ASP A 166 -1.02 22.77 2.09
N TRP A 167 -0.16 21.94 1.49
CA TRP A 167 -0.59 20.91 0.51
C TRP A 167 -1.53 19.86 1.11
N PHE A 168 -1.43 19.63 2.42
CA PHE A 168 -2.28 18.67 3.14
C PHE A 168 -3.59 19.30 3.65
N GLY A 169 -3.80 20.60 3.39
CA GLY A 169 -4.94 21.37 3.84
C GLY A 169 -4.64 22.09 5.16
N ARG A 170 -5.25 23.26 5.32
CA ARG A 170 -5.15 24.01 6.58
C ARG A 170 -5.85 23.22 7.67
N GLN A 171 -5.15 22.92 8.74
CA GLN A 171 -5.80 22.54 9.99
C GLN A 171 -6.55 23.79 10.47
N ASN A 172 -7.88 23.78 10.34
CA ASN A 172 -8.72 24.77 11.03
C ASN A 172 -8.55 24.50 12.52
N GLY A 173 -7.72 25.33 13.17
CA GLY A 173 -7.59 25.42 14.61
C GLY A 173 -8.84 26.01 15.25
#